data_3768dbe7e4594eecd5558f68f1237a4a
#
_entry.id   3768dbe7e4594eecd5558f68f1237a4a
#
_cell.length_a   1.000
_cell.length_b   1.000
_cell.length_c   1.000
_cell.angle_alpha   90.00
_cell.angle_beta   90.00
_cell.angle_gamma   90.00
#
_symmetry.space_group_name_H-M   'P 1'
#
loop_
_entity.id
_entity.type
_entity.pdbx_description
1 polymer ?
#
loop_
_entity_poly.entity_id
_entity_poly.type
_entity_poly.pdbx_seq_one_letter_code
_entity_poly.pdbx_strand_id
1 'polypeptide(L)'
;MTLKNKIIILGITGSIAAVEDIKLARALRRRGAEVRAVMSHAACGIVHPDAVTYACDHPAITKITGLIEHVKYCGIGGSADLLLIAPATANTICKIAGGIDDTPVTTFATTAIGRKMPVVIVPAMHESMYRHPAVKDSIDKLKSWGISFAEPKLEENKAKQASNEDIILEAERACSDKPLAKKRVLVTSGACAEPLDDVRVLTTGSGGAMGREIALEAYRLGAEVTIVHKNPEIPLINNIATTDSDSMRKAVMDYAEDGFPDYYISAAAISDFAPEIYGGKIPSGEGVTVKLLPKPKLLD
;
A
#
# COMPACT_ATOMS: atom_id res chain seq x y z
N MET A 1 -14.89 -9.56 -4.00
CA MET A 1 -14.36 -9.43 -2.64
C MET A 1 -12.99 -10.10 -2.64
N THR A 2 -11.95 -9.30 -2.55
CA THR A 2 -10.54 -9.69 -2.71
C THR A 2 -9.98 -10.59 -1.59
N LEU A 3 -10.58 -10.51 -0.39
CA LEU A 3 -10.23 -11.32 0.77
C LEU A 3 -11.29 -12.39 1.12
N LYS A 4 -12.13 -12.77 0.14
CA LYS A 4 -13.17 -13.79 0.38
C LYS A 4 -12.53 -15.11 0.83
N ASN A 5 -13.10 -15.69 1.91
CA ASN A 5 -12.66 -16.94 2.54
C ASN A 5 -11.23 -16.87 3.16
N LYS A 6 -10.67 -15.69 3.36
CA LYS A 6 -9.39 -15.52 4.05
C LYS A 6 -9.60 -15.25 5.53
N ILE A 7 -8.82 -15.91 6.38
CA ILE A 7 -8.80 -15.70 7.84
C ILE A 7 -7.57 -14.85 8.17
N ILE A 8 -7.83 -13.64 8.68
CA ILE A 8 -6.78 -12.68 9.05
C ILE A 8 -6.74 -12.56 10.57
N ILE A 9 -5.57 -12.81 11.14
CA ILE A 9 -5.30 -12.49 12.53
C ILE A 9 -4.81 -11.05 12.61
N LEU A 10 -5.57 -10.18 13.28
CA LEU A 10 -5.23 -8.77 13.51
C LEU A 10 -4.57 -8.62 14.86
N GLY A 11 -3.27 -8.44 14.87
CA GLY A 11 -2.45 -8.21 16.08
C GLY A 11 -2.42 -6.73 16.43
N ILE A 12 -2.99 -6.34 17.57
CA ILE A 12 -3.10 -4.95 18.01
C ILE A 12 -2.14 -4.70 19.17
N THR A 13 -1.23 -3.71 19.01
CA THR A 13 -0.25 -3.38 20.05
C THR A 13 -0.46 -1.98 20.63
N GLY A 14 0.30 -1.64 21.68
CA GLY A 14 0.08 -0.48 22.52
C GLY A 14 0.51 0.87 21.89
N SER A 15 0.04 1.19 20.72
CA SER A 15 0.16 2.52 20.09
C SER A 15 -1.20 3.20 20.09
N ILE A 16 -1.23 4.54 20.22
CA ILE A 16 -2.49 5.31 20.13
C ILE A 16 -3.20 5.10 18.79
N ALA A 17 -2.47 4.70 17.74
CA ALA A 17 -3.04 4.37 16.44
C ALA A 17 -4.02 3.17 16.50
N ALA A 18 -4.00 2.35 17.56
CA ALA A 18 -4.94 1.25 17.76
C ALA A 18 -6.43 1.69 17.72
N VAL A 19 -6.74 2.96 17.93
CA VAL A 19 -8.10 3.50 17.80
C VAL A 19 -8.64 3.38 16.37
N GLU A 20 -7.77 3.36 15.36
CA GLU A 20 -8.16 3.19 13.96
C GLU A 20 -8.45 1.74 13.57
N ASP A 21 -8.04 0.76 14.38
CA ASP A 21 -8.20 -0.65 14.05
C ASP A 21 -9.65 -1.12 14.06
N ILE A 22 -10.53 -0.40 14.75
CA ILE A 22 -11.98 -0.62 14.66
C ILE A 22 -12.46 -0.42 13.21
N LYS A 23 -11.96 0.62 12.54
CA LYS A 23 -12.29 0.91 11.14
C LYS A 23 -11.60 -0.08 10.22
N LEU A 24 -10.32 -0.39 10.50
CA LEU A 24 -9.53 -1.35 9.72
C LEU A 24 -10.17 -2.74 9.73
N ALA A 25 -10.52 -3.28 10.91
CA ALA A 25 -11.18 -4.57 11.04
C ALA A 25 -12.48 -4.65 10.22
N ARG A 26 -13.33 -3.62 10.32
CA ARG A 26 -14.54 -3.53 9.51
C ARG A 26 -14.29 -3.43 8.01
N ALA A 27 -13.23 -2.73 7.61
CA ALA A 27 -12.86 -2.59 6.21
C ALA A 27 -12.35 -3.91 5.62
N LEU A 28 -11.54 -4.67 6.37
CA LEU A 28 -11.11 -6.02 5.98
C LEU A 28 -12.31 -6.98 5.84
N ARG A 29 -13.27 -6.93 6.78
CA ARG A 29 -14.51 -7.72 6.69
C ARG A 29 -15.35 -7.35 5.47
N ARG A 30 -15.46 -6.07 5.11
CA ARG A 30 -16.13 -5.64 3.86
C ARG A 30 -15.45 -6.17 2.60
N ARG A 31 -14.15 -6.48 2.65
CA ARG A 31 -13.41 -7.18 1.57
C ARG A 31 -13.64 -8.69 1.58
N GLY A 32 -14.36 -9.21 2.57
CA GLY A 32 -14.77 -10.62 2.68
C GLY A 32 -13.90 -11.47 3.61
N ALA A 33 -12.95 -10.85 4.33
CA ALA A 33 -12.14 -11.56 5.31
C ALA A 33 -12.95 -11.93 6.58
N GLU A 34 -12.62 -13.06 7.17
CA GLU A 34 -12.87 -13.34 8.58
C GLU A 34 -11.73 -12.74 9.38
N VAL A 35 -12.01 -11.82 10.30
CA VAL A 35 -11.01 -11.13 11.11
C VAL A 35 -11.11 -11.60 12.55
N ARG A 36 -9.96 -12.03 13.12
CA ARG A 36 -9.82 -12.40 14.52
C ARG A 36 -8.72 -11.57 15.16
N ALA A 37 -9.07 -10.80 16.17
CA ALA A 37 -8.12 -9.93 16.82
C ALA A 37 -7.38 -10.61 17.95
N VAL A 38 -6.08 -10.33 18.07
CA VAL A 38 -5.24 -10.63 19.23
C VAL A 38 -4.63 -9.32 19.75
N MET A 39 -4.77 -9.05 21.03
CA MET A 39 -4.38 -7.78 21.64
C MET A 39 -3.28 -7.97 22.67
N SER A 40 -2.29 -7.08 22.65
CA SER A 40 -1.36 -6.96 23.77
C SER A 40 -2.05 -6.32 24.97
N HIS A 41 -1.53 -6.55 26.18
CA HIS A 41 -2.06 -5.90 27.39
C HIS A 41 -2.08 -4.37 27.26
N ALA A 42 -1.03 -3.77 26.69
CA ALA A 42 -0.95 -2.33 26.45
C ALA A 42 -2.05 -1.83 25.46
N ALA A 43 -2.41 -2.63 24.48
CA ALA A 43 -3.48 -2.28 23.54
C ALA A 43 -4.86 -2.22 24.22
N CYS A 44 -5.11 -3.12 25.20
CA CYS A 44 -6.36 -3.14 25.95
C CYS A 44 -6.57 -1.87 26.82
N GLY A 45 -5.49 -1.17 27.15
CA GLY A 45 -5.57 0.14 27.83
C GLY A 45 -5.89 1.32 26.89
N ILE A 46 -5.82 1.12 25.57
CA ILE A 46 -6.08 2.16 24.57
C ILE A 46 -7.46 1.95 23.92
N VAL A 47 -7.75 0.70 23.55
CA VAL A 47 -9.02 0.31 22.92
C VAL A 47 -9.61 -0.85 23.70
N HIS A 48 -10.87 -0.70 24.11
CA HIS A 48 -11.54 -1.76 24.89
C HIS A 48 -11.71 -3.03 24.04
N PRO A 49 -11.40 -4.23 24.56
CA PRO A 49 -11.55 -5.48 23.82
C PRO A 49 -12.96 -5.73 23.27
N ASP A 50 -14.01 -5.25 23.94
CA ASP A 50 -15.40 -5.40 23.44
C ASP A 50 -15.64 -4.59 22.17
N ALA A 51 -15.02 -3.42 22.02
CA ALA A 51 -15.12 -2.64 20.81
C ALA A 51 -14.44 -3.36 19.62
N VAL A 52 -13.31 -4.01 19.89
CA VAL A 52 -12.60 -4.84 18.90
C VAL A 52 -13.40 -6.10 18.58
N THR A 53 -13.97 -6.78 19.58
CA THR A 53 -14.86 -7.92 19.42
C THR A 53 -16.03 -7.56 18.49
N TYR A 54 -16.69 -6.44 18.74
CA TYR A 54 -17.77 -5.96 17.87
C TYR A 54 -17.33 -5.67 16.43
N ALA A 55 -16.13 -5.09 16.26
CA ALA A 55 -15.60 -4.78 14.92
C ALA A 55 -15.24 -6.04 14.12
N CYS A 56 -14.68 -7.05 14.81
CA CYS A 56 -14.24 -8.31 14.21
C CYS A 56 -15.36 -9.34 14.08
N ASP A 57 -16.47 -9.19 14.85
CA ASP A 57 -17.56 -10.18 15.00
C ASP A 57 -17.09 -11.50 15.64
N HIS A 58 -15.99 -11.44 16.37
CA HIS A 58 -15.37 -12.53 17.10
C HIS A 58 -14.74 -12.01 18.38
N PRO A 59 -14.74 -12.79 19.47
CA PRO A 59 -14.08 -12.40 20.71
C PRO A 59 -12.60 -12.05 20.50
N ALA A 60 -12.18 -10.89 21.01
CA ALA A 60 -10.78 -10.49 20.97
C ALA A 60 -9.96 -11.36 21.94
N ILE A 61 -8.84 -11.88 21.47
CA ILE A 61 -7.91 -12.71 22.25
C ILE A 61 -6.97 -11.77 23.01
N THR A 62 -7.12 -11.68 24.32
CA THR A 62 -6.30 -10.82 25.20
C THR A 62 -5.26 -11.59 26.01
N LYS A 63 -5.38 -12.91 26.04
CA LYS A 63 -4.42 -13.83 26.67
C LYS A 63 -4.45 -15.18 25.93
N ILE A 64 -3.33 -15.87 25.95
CA ILE A 64 -3.27 -17.26 25.48
C ILE A 64 -3.86 -18.16 26.57
N THR A 65 -4.70 -19.08 26.16
CA THR A 65 -5.38 -20.01 27.07
C THR A 65 -4.97 -21.47 26.80
N GLY A 66 -5.54 -22.41 27.53
CA GLY A 66 -5.39 -23.84 27.25
C GLY A 66 -5.95 -24.29 25.91
N LEU A 67 -6.63 -23.39 25.15
CA LEU A 67 -7.08 -23.66 23.78
C LEU A 67 -5.97 -23.43 22.74
N ILE A 68 -4.77 -22.99 23.17
CA ILE A 68 -3.57 -22.77 22.35
C ILE A 68 -3.89 -22.04 21.03
N GLU A 69 -4.59 -20.92 21.14
CA GLU A 69 -5.17 -20.16 20.00
C GLU A 69 -4.14 -19.81 18.93
N HIS A 70 -2.91 -19.48 19.35
CA HIS A 70 -1.80 -19.20 18.44
C HIS A 70 -1.47 -20.41 17.53
N VAL A 71 -1.48 -21.61 18.05
CA VAL A 71 -1.24 -22.85 17.28
C VAL A 71 -2.44 -23.13 16.38
N LYS A 72 -3.66 -23.02 16.92
CA LYS A 72 -4.90 -23.24 16.17
C LYS A 72 -4.99 -22.39 14.91
N TYR A 73 -4.57 -21.13 14.97
CA TYR A 73 -4.62 -20.20 13.84
C TYR A 73 -3.32 -20.13 13.07
N CYS A 74 -2.19 -19.93 13.73
CA CYS A 74 -0.91 -19.65 13.10
C CYS A 74 0.08 -20.82 13.11
N GLY A 75 -0.22 -21.94 13.79
CA GLY A 75 0.64 -23.12 13.82
C GLY A 75 0.65 -23.92 12.51
N ILE A 76 1.50 -24.95 12.44
CA ILE A 76 1.53 -25.88 11.30
C ILE A 76 0.16 -26.53 11.15
N GLY A 77 -0.48 -26.37 9.99
CA GLY A 77 -1.85 -26.83 9.74
C GLY A 77 -2.93 -25.88 10.32
N GLY A 78 -2.56 -24.75 10.89
CA GLY A 78 -3.50 -23.76 11.41
C GLY A 78 -4.30 -23.09 10.29
N SER A 79 -5.43 -22.47 10.66
CA SER A 79 -6.45 -22.02 9.71
C SER A 79 -6.25 -20.61 9.18
N ALA A 80 -5.35 -19.78 9.76
CA ALA A 80 -5.15 -18.41 9.31
C ALA A 80 -4.31 -18.33 8.03
N ASP A 81 -4.65 -17.36 7.18
CA ASP A 81 -3.95 -17.03 5.94
C ASP A 81 -2.92 -15.90 6.12
N LEU A 82 -3.14 -15.00 7.08
CA LEU A 82 -2.31 -13.80 7.31
C LEU A 82 -2.30 -13.43 8.79
N LEU A 83 -1.12 -13.06 9.29
CA LEU A 83 -0.97 -12.27 10.51
C LEU A 83 -0.69 -10.81 10.11
N LEU A 84 -1.61 -9.91 10.41
CA LEU A 84 -1.50 -8.48 10.23
C LEU A 84 -1.30 -7.81 11.58
N ILE A 85 -0.12 -7.25 11.86
CA ILE A 85 0.17 -6.54 13.11
C ILE A 85 0.03 -5.05 12.87
N ALA A 86 -1.10 -4.51 13.25
CA ALA A 86 -1.47 -3.10 13.11
C ALA A 86 -2.19 -2.62 14.39
N PRO A 87 -1.70 -1.55 15.02
CA PRO A 87 -0.38 -0.97 14.84
C PRO A 87 0.73 -1.82 15.48
N ALA A 88 1.95 -1.71 14.97
CA ALA A 88 3.13 -2.32 15.56
C ALA A 88 4.03 -1.26 16.21
N THR A 89 4.22 -1.38 17.55
CA THR A 89 5.15 -0.51 18.29
C THR A 89 6.60 -0.94 18.08
N ALA A 90 7.56 -0.03 18.33
CA ALA A 90 8.99 -0.35 18.33
C ALA A 90 9.31 -1.56 19.24
N ASN A 91 8.70 -1.60 20.44
CA ASN A 91 8.87 -2.72 21.37
C ASN A 91 8.45 -4.05 20.73
N THR A 92 7.29 -4.10 20.07
CA THR A 92 6.79 -5.32 19.44
C THR A 92 7.68 -5.75 18.28
N ILE A 93 8.10 -4.81 17.41
CA ILE A 93 8.98 -5.08 16.27
C ILE A 93 10.32 -5.67 16.75
N CYS A 94 10.95 -5.02 17.73
CA CYS A 94 12.23 -5.49 18.30
C CYS A 94 12.09 -6.86 18.98
N LYS A 95 10.99 -7.11 19.70
CA LYS A 95 10.73 -8.40 20.33
C LYS A 95 10.57 -9.52 19.30
N ILE A 96 9.79 -9.30 18.24
CA ILE A 96 9.62 -10.28 17.18
C ILE A 96 10.96 -10.58 16.51
N ALA A 97 11.77 -9.54 16.19
CA ALA A 97 13.09 -9.72 15.62
C ALA A 97 14.09 -10.42 16.55
N GLY A 98 13.90 -10.26 17.87
CA GLY A 98 14.68 -10.93 18.92
C GLY A 98 14.18 -12.33 19.29
N GLY A 99 13.03 -12.78 18.76
CA GLY A 99 12.40 -14.05 19.15
C GLY A 99 11.81 -14.03 20.54
N ILE A 100 11.46 -12.86 21.07
CA ILE A 100 10.87 -12.69 22.40
C ILE A 100 9.35 -12.85 22.31
N ASP A 101 8.83 -13.78 23.07
CA ASP A 101 7.47 -14.30 23.02
C ASP A 101 6.78 -14.13 24.39
N ASP A 102 6.58 -12.89 24.81
CA ASP A 102 6.05 -12.53 26.13
C ASP A 102 4.67 -11.83 26.11
N THR A 103 4.07 -11.71 24.93
CA THR A 103 2.72 -11.18 24.77
C THR A 103 1.91 -12.05 23.81
N PRO A 104 0.56 -12.02 23.88
CA PRO A 104 -0.25 -12.77 22.91
C PRO A 104 0.11 -12.46 21.45
N VAL A 105 0.39 -11.18 21.11
CA VAL A 105 0.74 -10.77 19.74
C VAL A 105 2.10 -11.35 19.33
N THR A 106 3.11 -11.32 20.21
CA THR A 106 4.44 -11.88 19.91
C THR A 106 4.39 -13.41 19.81
N THR A 107 3.57 -14.09 20.63
CA THR A 107 3.35 -15.54 20.53
C THR A 107 2.72 -15.93 19.19
N PHE A 108 1.73 -15.17 18.73
CA PHE A 108 1.17 -15.36 17.39
C PHE A 108 2.22 -15.12 16.30
N ALA A 109 3.07 -14.10 16.44
CA ALA A 109 4.11 -13.77 15.48
C ALA A 109 5.18 -14.88 15.40
N THR A 110 5.69 -15.36 16.54
CA THR A 110 6.65 -16.47 16.62
C THR A 110 6.11 -17.70 15.90
N THR A 111 4.84 -18.03 16.17
CA THR A 111 4.18 -19.21 15.57
C THR A 111 3.98 -19.04 14.06
N ALA A 112 3.51 -17.86 13.61
CA ALA A 112 3.29 -17.55 12.21
C ALA A 112 4.60 -17.58 11.40
N ILE A 113 5.65 -16.99 11.93
CA ILE A 113 6.98 -16.96 11.29
C ILE A 113 7.55 -18.37 11.19
N GLY A 114 7.44 -19.18 12.24
CA GLY A 114 7.90 -20.57 12.25
C GLY A 114 7.20 -21.44 11.21
N ARG A 115 5.93 -21.19 10.92
CA ARG A 115 5.16 -21.83 9.87
C ARG A 115 5.46 -21.27 8.46
N LYS A 116 6.15 -20.14 8.34
CA LYS A 116 6.32 -19.36 7.10
C LYS A 116 4.98 -18.81 6.57
N MET A 117 4.05 -18.53 7.45
CA MET A 117 2.79 -17.86 7.11
C MET A 117 3.07 -16.40 6.72
N PRO A 118 2.33 -15.81 5.78
CA PRO A 118 2.44 -14.39 5.50
C PRO A 118 2.24 -13.53 6.76
N VAL A 119 3.15 -12.57 6.97
CA VAL A 119 3.07 -11.59 8.05
C VAL A 119 3.25 -10.20 7.46
N VAL A 120 2.35 -9.30 7.82
CA VAL A 120 2.42 -7.87 7.48
C VAL A 120 2.50 -7.08 8.78
N ILE A 121 3.49 -6.20 8.87
CA ILE A 121 3.71 -5.33 10.03
C ILE A 121 3.46 -3.87 9.63
N VAL A 122 2.70 -3.15 10.45
CA VAL A 122 2.35 -1.75 10.24
C VAL A 122 2.93 -0.91 11.37
N PRO A 123 4.12 -0.31 11.19
CA PRO A 123 4.76 0.49 12.22
C PRO A 123 3.95 1.74 12.57
N ALA A 124 3.84 2.05 13.88
CA ALA A 124 3.21 3.28 14.37
C ALA A 124 3.86 3.73 15.67
N MET A 125 4.69 4.77 15.59
CA MET A 125 5.48 5.28 16.71
C MET A 125 5.94 6.72 16.47
N HIS A 126 6.58 7.34 17.46
CA HIS A 126 7.27 8.61 17.25
C HIS A 126 8.47 8.42 16.31
N GLU A 127 8.76 9.41 15.47
CA GLU A 127 9.81 9.32 14.44
C GLU A 127 11.19 9.02 15.04
N SER A 128 11.51 9.61 16.21
CA SER A 128 12.78 9.32 16.92
C SER A 128 12.93 7.85 17.31
N MET A 129 11.82 7.17 17.63
CA MET A 129 11.82 5.72 17.89
C MET A 129 11.99 4.92 16.60
N TYR A 130 11.32 5.33 15.54
CA TYR A 130 11.45 4.69 14.21
C TYR A 130 12.87 4.79 13.65
N ARG A 131 13.55 5.93 13.92
CA ARG A 131 14.94 6.17 13.52
C ARG A 131 15.99 5.51 14.43
N HIS A 132 15.57 4.92 15.58
CA HIS A 132 16.49 4.27 16.49
C HIS A 132 17.22 3.10 15.77
N PRO A 133 18.57 3.00 15.86
CA PRO A 133 19.32 1.97 15.14
C PRO A 133 18.78 0.56 15.34
N ALA A 134 18.54 0.14 16.59
CA ALA A 134 18.01 -1.19 16.87
C ALA A 134 16.61 -1.47 16.28
N VAL A 135 15.78 -0.42 16.09
CA VAL A 135 14.48 -0.57 15.43
C VAL A 135 14.66 -0.76 13.93
N LYS A 136 15.55 0.02 13.29
CA LYS A 136 15.90 -0.15 11.88
C LYS A 136 16.49 -1.54 11.62
N ASP A 137 17.49 -1.93 12.40
CA ASP A 137 18.11 -3.26 12.28
C ASP A 137 17.07 -4.38 12.46
N SER A 138 16.11 -4.20 13.37
CA SER A 138 15.01 -5.15 13.56
C SER A 138 14.08 -5.22 12.36
N ILE A 139 13.73 -4.08 11.77
CA ILE A 139 12.90 -4.01 10.55
C ILE A 139 13.63 -4.70 9.39
N ASP A 140 14.91 -4.39 9.17
CA ASP A 140 15.70 -4.97 8.08
C ASP A 140 15.86 -6.48 8.26
N LYS A 141 16.10 -6.93 9.48
CA LYS A 141 16.14 -8.36 9.83
C LYS A 141 14.81 -9.05 9.52
N LEU A 142 13.69 -8.48 9.91
CA LEU A 142 12.36 -9.05 9.63
C LEU A 142 12.04 -9.05 8.14
N LYS A 143 12.42 -8.00 7.41
CA LYS A 143 12.32 -7.96 5.93
C LYS A 143 13.14 -9.09 5.28
N SER A 144 14.34 -9.37 5.81
CA SER A 144 15.19 -10.47 5.31
C SER A 144 14.56 -11.86 5.52
N TRP A 145 13.63 -12.00 6.46
CA TRP A 145 12.83 -13.22 6.67
C TRP A 145 11.59 -13.30 5.78
N GLY A 146 11.38 -12.29 4.91
CA GLY A 146 10.22 -12.23 4.00
C GLY A 146 8.97 -11.63 4.62
N ILE A 147 9.09 -10.93 5.76
CA ILE A 147 7.98 -10.22 6.38
C ILE A 147 7.76 -8.89 5.65
N SER A 148 6.52 -8.63 5.27
CA SER A 148 6.13 -7.38 4.60
C SER A 148 5.86 -6.26 5.61
N PHE A 149 6.12 -5.03 5.18
CA PHE A 149 5.84 -3.83 5.97
C PHE A 149 4.96 -2.88 5.18
N ALA A 150 3.86 -2.42 5.77
CA ALA A 150 3.16 -1.24 5.31
C ALA A 150 3.86 -0.01 5.90
N GLU A 151 4.69 0.65 5.08
CA GLU A 151 5.57 1.71 5.55
C GLU A 151 4.79 2.90 6.13
N PRO A 152 5.23 3.44 7.27
CA PRO A 152 4.55 4.55 7.90
C PRO A 152 4.75 5.86 7.11
N LYS A 153 3.79 6.78 7.22
CA LYS A 153 3.97 8.16 6.75
C LYS A 153 4.77 8.95 7.77
N LEU A 154 5.90 9.52 7.34
CA LEU A 154 6.73 10.37 8.17
C LEU A 154 6.22 11.83 8.12
N GLU A 155 5.40 12.22 9.06
CA GLU A 155 4.79 13.54 9.14
C GLU A 155 4.75 14.02 10.59
N GLU A 156 4.92 15.30 10.82
CA GLU A 156 4.82 15.94 12.15
C GLU A 156 5.67 15.25 13.23
N ASN A 157 6.89 14.85 12.91
CA ASN A 157 7.80 14.10 13.79
C ASN A 157 7.24 12.73 14.25
N LYS A 158 6.32 12.15 13.50
CA LYS A 158 5.71 10.85 13.76
C LYS A 158 5.88 9.93 12.58
N ALA A 159 6.15 8.68 12.84
CA ALA A 159 5.93 7.58 11.93
C ALA A 159 4.47 7.13 12.10
N LYS A 160 3.57 7.85 11.42
CA LYS A 160 2.12 7.59 11.48
C LYS A 160 1.82 6.25 10.79
N GLN A 161 0.89 5.51 11.34
CA GLN A 161 0.37 4.30 10.70
C GLN A 161 -0.01 4.58 9.24
N ALA A 162 0.30 3.65 8.34
CA ALA A 162 -0.17 3.69 6.95
C ALA A 162 -1.70 3.83 6.90
N SER A 163 -2.23 4.35 5.81
CA SER A 163 -3.68 4.46 5.65
C SER A 163 -4.35 3.08 5.67
N ASN A 164 -5.61 3.01 6.09
CA ASN A 164 -6.34 1.74 6.06
C ASN A 164 -6.41 1.14 4.64
N GLU A 165 -6.41 1.98 3.62
CA GLU A 165 -6.42 1.54 2.22
C GLU A 165 -5.09 0.88 1.84
N ASP A 166 -3.97 1.47 2.24
CA ASP A 166 -2.63 0.91 2.01
C ASP A 166 -2.43 -0.39 2.80
N ILE A 167 -2.88 -0.44 4.06
CA ILE A 167 -2.82 -1.67 4.88
C ILE A 167 -3.65 -2.80 4.27
N ILE A 168 -4.85 -2.48 3.77
CA ILE A 168 -5.70 -3.47 3.11
C ILE A 168 -5.06 -3.96 1.82
N LEU A 169 -4.45 -3.08 1.04
CA LEU A 169 -3.76 -3.45 -0.20
C LEU A 169 -2.58 -4.40 0.08
N GLU A 170 -1.80 -4.13 1.14
CA GLU A 170 -0.74 -5.04 1.60
C GLU A 170 -1.30 -6.39 2.07
N ALA A 171 -2.41 -6.39 2.79
CA ALA A 171 -3.07 -7.62 3.23
C ALA A 171 -3.59 -8.44 2.02
N GLU A 172 -4.19 -7.76 1.04
CA GLU A 172 -4.65 -8.39 -0.21
C GLU A 172 -3.49 -9.01 -0.98
N ARG A 173 -2.37 -8.27 -1.14
CA ARG A 173 -1.14 -8.76 -1.78
C ARG A 173 -0.55 -9.94 -1.02
N ALA A 174 -0.52 -9.90 0.32
CA ALA A 174 0.01 -10.98 1.15
C ALA A 174 -0.83 -12.26 1.05
N CYS A 175 -2.15 -12.14 0.89
CA CYS A 175 -3.09 -13.25 0.73
C CYS A 175 -3.26 -13.76 -0.72
N SER A 176 -2.65 -13.07 -1.69
CA SER A 176 -2.70 -13.45 -3.11
C SER A 176 -1.75 -14.61 -3.42
N ASP A 177 -2.09 -15.43 -4.41
CA ASP A 177 -1.21 -16.47 -4.98
C ASP A 177 -0.04 -15.87 -5.79
N LYS A 178 -0.01 -14.55 -5.95
CA LYS A 178 1.02 -13.75 -6.62
C LYS A 178 1.39 -14.26 -8.03
N PRO A 179 0.42 -14.40 -8.94
CA PRO A 179 0.67 -14.89 -10.30
C PRO A 179 1.59 -13.99 -11.11
N LEU A 180 1.74 -12.71 -10.71
CA LEU A 180 2.65 -11.75 -11.31
C LEU A 180 3.94 -11.54 -10.47
N ALA A 181 4.29 -12.47 -9.58
CA ALA A 181 5.53 -12.37 -8.81
C ALA A 181 6.75 -12.22 -9.72
N LYS A 182 7.63 -11.26 -9.40
CA LYS A 182 8.83 -10.92 -10.18
C LYS A 182 8.55 -10.37 -11.58
N LYS A 183 7.30 -10.03 -11.90
CA LYS A 183 6.94 -9.36 -13.14
C LYS A 183 6.98 -7.85 -12.99
N ARG A 184 7.63 -7.18 -13.91
CA ARG A 184 7.68 -5.72 -14.01
C ARG A 184 6.51 -5.24 -14.87
N VAL A 185 5.64 -4.40 -14.30
CA VAL A 185 4.46 -3.85 -14.98
C VAL A 185 4.58 -2.34 -15.03
N LEU A 186 4.58 -1.78 -16.24
CA LEU A 186 4.57 -0.35 -16.50
C LEU A 186 3.15 0.07 -16.95
N VAL A 187 2.57 1.07 -16.29
CA VAL A 187 1.24 1.59 -16.60
C VAL A 187 1.33 3.08 -16.87
N THR A 188 0.82 3.56 -18.00
CA THR A 188 0.58 5.00 -18.17
C THR A 188 -0.86 5.33 -17.79
N SER A 189 -1.08 6.48 -17.13
CA SER A 189 -2.39 6.82 -16.56
C SER A 189 -2.68 8.32 -16.58
N GLY A 190 -3.96 8.65 -16.67
CA GLY A 190 -4.44 10.03 -16.60
C GLY A 190 -4.37 10.76 -17.92
N ALA A 191 -4.59 12.07 -17.87
CA ALA A 191 -4.52 12.97 -19.00
C ALA A 191 -3.12 13.62 -19.09
N CYS A 192 -2.65 13.84 -20.31
CA CYS A 192 -1.58 14.80 -20.57
C CYS A 192 -2.15 16.22 -20.67
N ALA A 193 -1.37 17.22 -20.29
CA ALA A 193 -1.75 18.62 -20.36
C ALA A 193 -0.77 19.36 -21.27
N GLU A 194 -1.16 19.53 -22.52
CA GLU A 194 -0.33 20.21 -23.52
C GLU A 194 -0.36 21.74 -23.29
N PRO A 195 0.78 22.41 -23.16
CA PRO A 195 0.81 23.85 -22.93
C PRO A 195 0.22 24.60 -24.13
N LEU A 196 -0.70 25.55 -23.86
CA LEU A 196 -1.25 26.46 -24.84
C LEU A 196 -0.54 27.82 -24.77
N ASP A 197 -0.33 28.31 -23.56
CA ASP A 197 0.44 29.51 -23.24
C ASP A 197 1.09 29.35 -21.87
N ASP A 198 1.73 30.38 -21.33
CA ASP A 198 2.40 30.30 -20.00
C ASP A 198 1.43 30.00 -18.83
N VAL A 199 0.12 30.02 -19.06
CA VAL A 199 -0.89 29.88 -18.00
C VAL A 199 -1.90 28.77 -18.29
N ARG A 200 -2.20 28.51 -19.57
CA ARG A 200 -3.28 27.63 -20.00
C ARG A 200 -2.75 26.37 -20.65
N VAL A 201 -3.51 25.30 -20.50
CA VAL A 201 -3.20 23.98 -21.07
C VAL A 201 -4.42 23.43 -21.80
N LEU A 202 -4.18 22.66 -22.85
CA LEU A 202 -5.16 21.77 -23.47
C LEU A 202 -5.01 20.38 -22.86
N THR A 203 -6.08 19.81 -22.37
CA THR A 203 -6.05 18.48 -21.74
C THR A 203 -7.32 17.69 -22.06
N THR A 204 -7.25 16.37 -21.91
CA THR A 204 -8.42 15.49 -21.99
C THR A 204 -9.15 15.43 -20.65
N GLY A 205 -10.40 14.97 -20.65
CA GLY A 205 -11.22 14.83 -19.44
C GLY A 205 -10.88 13.60 -18.57
N SER A 206 -9.76 12.91 -18.80
CA SER A 206 -9.41 11.71 -18.05
C SER A 206 -8.90 12.01 -16.65
N GLY A 207 -9.51 11.39 -15.64
CA GLY A 207 -9.05 11.45 -14.23
C GLY A 207 -8.00 10.40 -13.85
N GLY A 208 -7.64 9.47 -14.75
CA GLY A 208 -6.66 8.43 -14.50
C GLY A 208 -7.13 7.25 -13.62
N ALA A 209 -8.42 7.18 -13.30
CA ALA A 209 -8.94 6.15 -12.40
C ALA A 209 -8.69 4.72 -12.93
N MET A 210 -8.85 4.49 -14.23
CA MET A 210 -8.63 3.17 -14.84
C MET A 210 -7.17 2.72 -14.69
N GLY A 211 -6.21 3.56 -15.08
CA GLY A 211 -4.78 3.23 -14.96
C GLY A 211 -4.37 3.02 -13.50
N ARG A 212 -4.91 3.81 -12.59
CA ARG A 212 -4.71 3.63 -11.15
C ARG A 212 -5.19 2.24 -10.68
N GLU A 213 -6.42 1.86 -10.99
CA GLU A 213 -6.96 0.57 -10.56
C GLU A 213 -6.23 -0.63 -11.20
N ILE A 214 -5.80 -0.51 -12.45
CA ILE A 214 -4.96 -1.52 -13.12
C ILE A 214 -3.62 -1.67 -12.39
N ALA A 215 -2.96 -0.55 -12.05
CA ALA A 215 -1.69 -0.57 -11.32
C ALA A 215 -1.84 -1.23 -9.93
N LEU A 216 -2.90 -0.87 -9.19
CA LEU A 216 -3.18 -1.47 -7.88
C LEU A 216 -3.52 -2.95 -7.99
N GLU A 217 -4.24 -3.38 -9.03
CA GLU A 217 -4.54 -4.81 -9.22
C GLU A 217 -3.29 -5.60 -9.59
N ALA A 218 -2.43 -5.07 -10.47
CA ALA A 218 -1.15 -5.69 -10.77
C ALA A 218 -0.28 -5.83 -9.50
N TYR A 219 -0.29 -4.82 -8.62
CA TYR A 219 0.38 -4.87 -7.33
C TYR A 219 -0.20 -5.97 -6.42
N ARG A 220 -1.54 -6.08 -6.28
CA ARG A 220 -2.21 -7.17 -5.53
C ARG A 220 -1.78 -8.54 -6.02
N LEU A 221 -1.63 -8.70 -7.33
CA LEU A 221 -1.20 -9.93 -7.97
C LEU A 221 0.29 -10.21 -7.86
N GLY A 222 1.04 -9.38 -7.17
CA GLY A 222 2.44 -9.62 -6.84
C GLY A 222 3.47 -8.92 -7.73
N ALA A 223 3.06 -8.15 -8.74
CA ALA A 223 3.97 -7.46 -9.64
C ALA A 223 4.81 -6.35 -8.95
N GLU A 224 5.92 -6.02 -9.58
CA GLU A 224 6.65 -4.77 -9.39
C GLU A 224 6.05 -3.74 -10.35
N VAL A 225 5.34 -2.75 -9.80
CA VAL A 225 4.54 -1.83 -10.60
C VAL A 225 5.17 -0.44 -10.61
N THR A 226 5.28 0.12 -11.82
CA THR A 226 5.60 1.53 -12.04
C THR A 226 4.44 2.18 -12.79
N ILE A 227 3.96 3.32 -12.29
CA ILE A 227 2.93 4.12 -12.94
C ILE A 227 3.51 5.46 -13.39
N VAL A 228 3.28 5.81 -14.68
CA VAL A 228 3.65 7.09 -15.28
C VAL A 228 2.39 7.94 -15.39
N HIS A 229 2.33 9.06 -14.66
CA HIS A 229 1.09 9.84 -14.56
C HIS A 229 1.33 11.28 -14.08
N LYS A 230 0.31 12.11 -14.23
CA LYS A 230 0.26 13.49 -13.73
C LYS A 230 -0.38 13.62 -12.34
N ASN A 231 -1.11 12.62 -11.89
CA ASN A 231 -1.92 12.64 -10.67
C ASN A 231 -1.05 12.58 -9.40
N PRO A 232 -1.63 12.75 -8.20
CA PRO A 232 -0.93 12.52 -6.94
C PRO A 232 -0.36 11.10 -6.86
N GLU A 233 0.76 10.96 -6.18
CA GLU A 233 1.44 9.67 -5.97
C GLU A 233 0.51 8.62 -5.37
N ILE A 234 0.67 7.40 -5.84
CA ILE A 234 0.00 6.22 -5.31
C ILE A 234 1.02 5.50 -4.41
N PRO A 235 0.76 5.42 -3.10
CA PRO A 235 1.62 4.66 -2.19
C PRO A 235 1.82 3.21 -2.64
N LEU A 236 2.90 2.58 -2.20
CA LEU A 236 3.24 1.16 -2.41
C LEU A 236 3.66 0.77 -3.84
N ILE A 237 3.58 1.66 -4.81
CA ILE A 237 4.07 1.44 -6.17
C ILE A 237 5.03 2.55 -6.59
N ASN A 238 5.85 2.30 -7.61
CA ASN A 238 6.75 3.32 -8.15
C ASN A 238 5.96 4.34 -8.96
N ASN A 239 6.22 5.63 -8.74
CA ASN A 239 5.55 6.73 -9.43
C ASN A 239 6.55 7.53 -10.25
N ILE A 240 6.24 7.79 -11.51
CA ILE A 240 6.98 8.71 -12.37
C ILE A 240 6.01 9.84 -12.75
N ALA A 241 6.27 11.03 -12.22
CA ALA A 241 5.44 12.20 -12.48
C ALA A 241 5.73 12.78 -13.86
N THR A 242 4.67 13.08 -14.62
CA THR A 242 4.73 13.70 -15.95
C THR A 242 3.66 14.76 -16.09
N THR A 243 3.81 15.70 -17.03
CA THR A 243 2.87 16.80 -17.23
C THR A 243 2.16 16.72 -18.58
N ASP A 244 2.87 16.39 -19.63
CA ASP A 244 2.45 16.41 -21.02
C ASP A 244 2.83 15.11 -21.74
N SER A 245 2.47 15.01 -23.02
CA SER A 245 2.73 13.80 -23.81
C SER A 245 4.22 13.55 -24.06
N ASP A 246 5.02 14.59 -24.23
CA ASP A 246 6.46 14.45 -24.48
C ASP A 246 7.18 13.94 -23.23
N SER A 247 6.88 14.50 -22.05
CA SER A 247 7.43 14.02 -20.78
C SER A 247 6.99 12.59 -20.47
N MET A 248 5.74 12.23 -20.79
CA MET A 248 5.25 10.86 -20.61
C MET A 248 5.97 9.89 -21.54
N ARG A 249 6.13 10.25 -22.81
CA ARG A 249 6.88 9.45 -23.78
C ARG A 249 8.33 9.24 -23.33
N LYS A 250 9.00 10.33 -22.92
CA LYS A 250 10.37 10.26 -22.40
C LYS A 250 10.45 9.31 -21.21
N ALA A 251 9.57 9.45 -20.21
CA ALA A 251 9.55 8.60 -19.04
C ALA A 251 9.36 7.11 -19.36
N VAL A 252 8.52 6.77 -20.36
CA VAL A 252 8.34 5.39 -20.82
C VAL A 252 9.60 4.87 -21.50
N MET A 253 10.25 5.69 -22.33
CA MET A 253 11.49 5.29 -23.04
C MET A 253 12.64 5.12 -22.07
N ASP A 254 12.85 6.09 -21.16
CA ASP A 254 13.89 6.02 -20.12
C ASP A 254 13.70 4.76 -19.25
N TYR A 255 12.45 4.42 -18.89
CA TYR A 255 12.16 3.19 -18.14
C TYR A 255 12.52 1.92 -18.93
N ALA A 256 12.30 1.93 -20.25
CA ALA A 256 12.61 0.79 -21.11
C ALA A 256 14.14 0.61 -21.30
N GLU A 257 14.92 1.68 -21.24
CA GLU A 257 16.40 1.63 -21.30
C GLU A 257 17.00 0.90 -20.10
N ASP A 258 16.40 1.02 -18.91
CA ASP A 258 16.77 0.26 -17.70
C ASP A 258 16.33 -1.21 -17.73
N GLY A 259 15.75 -1.65 -18.85
CA GLY A 259 15.22 -3.00 -19.10
C GLY A 259 13.72 -2.99 -19.36
N PHE A 260 13.30 -3.69 -20.41
CA PHE A 260 11.90 -3.75 -20.79
C PHE A 260 11.01 -4.28 -19.67
N PRO A 261 9.79 -3.70 -19.47
CA PRO A 261 8.78 -4.30 -18.60
C PRO A 261 8.29 -5.64 -19.19
N ASP A 262 7.88 -6.58 -18.33
CA ASP A 262 7.18 -7.78 -18.78
C ASP A 262 5.81 -7.43 -19.40
N TYR A 263 5.18 -6.38 -18.87
CA TYR A 263 3.89 -5.87 -19.38
C TYR A 263 3.90 -4.34 -19.40
N TYR A 264 3.52 -3.78 -20.53
CA TYR A 264 3.23 -2.37 -20.68
C TYR A 264 1.74 -2.16 -20.93
N ILE A 265 1.09 -1.32 -20.14
CA ILE A 265 -0.34 -1.04 -20.22
C ILE A 265 -0.53 0.46 -20.48
N SER A 266 -0.95 0.81 -21.67
CA SER A 266 -1.23 2.19 -22.09
C SER A 266 -2.68 2.54 -21.72
N ALA A 267 -2.88 3.12 -20.53
CA ALA A 267 -4.19 3.57 -20.05
C ALA A 267 -4.29 5.10 -19.93
N ALA A 268 -3.24 5.84 -20.34
CA ALA A 268 -3.29 7.29 -20.38
C ALA A 268 -4.15 7.79 -21.55
N ALA A 269 -4.87 8.87 -21.32
CA ALA A 269 -5.57 9.61 -22.36
C ALA A 269 -4.63 10.69 -22.95
N ILE A 270 -3.84 10.27 -23.92
CA ILE A 270 -2.88 11.13 -24.62
C ILE A 270 -3.59 11.79 -25.80
N SER A 271 -3.36 13.08 -26.00
CA SER A 271 -3.89 13.78 -27.16
C SER A 271 -3.05 13.49 -28.41
N ASP A 272 -3.70 13.16 -29.51
CA ASP A 272 -3.05 13.06 -30.83
C ASP A 272 -2.60 14.41 -31.36
N PHE A 273 -3.01 15.52 -30.73
CA PHE A 273 -2.71 16.89 -31.10
C PHE A 273 -2.27 17.72 -29.93
N ALA A 274 -1.36 18.64 -30.17
CA ALA A 274 -0.99 19.69 -29.23
C ALA A 274 -1.19 21.07 -29.86
N PRO A 275 -1.50 22.11 -29.08
CA PRO A 275 -1.55 23.47 -29.59
C PRO A 275 -0.16 23.94 -29.97
N GLU A 276 -0.10 24.81 -31.02
CA GLU A 276 1.07 25.64 -31.24
C GLU A 276 1.22 26.60 -30.08
N ILE A 277 2.35 26.54 -29.36
CA ILE A 277 2.56 27.26 -28.11
C ILE A 277 2.61 28.77 -28.37
N TYR A 278 1.74 29.50 -27.68
CA TYR A 278 1.76 30.98 -27.72
C TYR A 278 2.78 31.50 -26.72
N GLY A 279 3.73 32.34 -27.18
CA GLY A 279 4.72 32.96 -26.32
C GLY A 279 4.10 34.02 -25.39
N GLY A 280 4.22 33.84 -24.08
CA GLY A 280 3.59 34.68 -23.09
C GLY A 280 2.12 34.28 -22.82
N LYS A 281 1.36 35.15 -22.18
CA LYS A 281 -0.07 34.93 -21.86
C LYS A 281 -0.94 35.46 -23.02
N ILE A 282 -1.82 34.63 -23.56
CA ILE A 282 -2.83 35.06 -24.54
C ILE A 282 -3.68 36.20 -23.93
N PRO A 283 -3.78 37.37 -24.60
CA PRO A 283 -4.58 38.50 -24.11
C PRO A 283 -6.05 38.12 -23.92
N SER A 284 -6.70 38.74 -22.92
CA SER A 284 -8.14 38.61 -22.72
C SER A 284 -8.87 39.71 -23.48
N GLY A 285 -10.01 39.40 -24.08
CA GLY A 285 -10.90 40.38 -24.69
C GLY A 285 -11.15 40.22 -26.15
N GLU A 286 -10.36 39.40 -26.86
CA GLU A 286 -10.57 39.03 -28.26
C GLU A 286 -10.65 37.54 -28.48
N GLY A 287 -11.30 37.10 -29.54
CA GLY A 287 -11.33 35.67 -29.92
C GLY A 287 -9.96 35.22 -30.40
N VAL A 288 -9.54 34.04 -29.97
CA VAL A 288 -8.26 33.44 -30.37
C VAL A 288 -8.50 32.15 -31.14
N THR A 289 -7.82 32.01 -32.26
CA THR A 289 -7.77 30.75 -33.01
C THR A 289 -6.55 29.96 -32.56
N VAL A 290 -6.78 28.73 -32.11
CA VAL A 290 -5.71 27.80 -31.73
C VAL A 290 -5.48 26.79 -32.85
N LYS A 291 -4.25 26.75 -33.36
CA LYS A 291 -3.83 25.75 -34.32
C LYS A 291 -3.36 24.51 -33.55
N LEU A 292 -3.92 23.35 -33.90
CA LEU A 292 -3.53 22.06 -33.37
C LEU A 292 -2.57 21.34 -34.31
N LEU A 293 -1.44 20.90 -33.80
CA LEU A 293 -0.41 20.16 -34.54
C LEU A 293 -0.43 18.69 -34.12
N PRO A 294 -0.26 17.74 -35.05
CA PRO A 294 -0.21 16.33 -34.72
C PRO A 294 1.03 16.02 -33.82
N LYS A 295 0.85 15.12 -32.90
CA LYS A 295 1.89 14.60 -32.01
C LYS A 295 2.27 13.17 -32.37
N PRO A 296 3.52 12.75 -32.18
CA PRO A 296 3.90 11.35 -32.28
C PRO A 296 3.12 10.50 -31.28
N LYS A 297 2.67 9.34 -31.71
CA LYS A 297 2.04 8.39 -30.80
C LYS A 297 3.05 7.78 -29.82
N LEU A 298 2.56 7.35 -28.66
CA LEU A 298 3.42 6.75 -27.65
C LEU A 298 3.91 5.35 -28.04
N LEU A 299 3.15 4.65 -28.90
CA LEU A 299 3.35 3.25 -29.28
C LEU A 299 3.75 3.07 -30.77
N ASP A 300 4.30 4.07 -31.43
CA ASP A 300 4.81 3.93 -32.81
C ASP A 300 6.27 3.53 -32.80
#